data_a2520cded7b75e78dfd8b070538e634a
#
_entry.id   a2520cded7b75e78dfd8b070538e634a
#
_cell.length_a   1.000
_cell.length_b   1.000
_cell.length_c   1.000
_cell.angle_alpha   90.00
_cell.angle_beta   90.00
_cell.angle_gamma   90.00
#
_symmetry.space_group_name_H-M   'P 1'
#
loop_
_entity.id
_entity.type
_entity.pdbx_description
1 polymer ?
#
loop_
_entity_poly.entity_id
_entity_poly.type
_entity_poly.pdbx_seq_one_letter_code
_entity_poly.pdbx_strand_id
1 'polypeptide(L)'
;MSNSNYYDVTTWPVGNPSEDVGEVINSIIADIKDRQAATDKNDGGKPGAVIYLPPGDYRLRTQVVIDISFLKIMGSGHGFTSSSIRYNVSKDEWPDLHELWPGGSRVMVDIPLNADAPGGQEDESKGAAFYVERSGSPRISSVEFSNFCIDGLHFTPDGSGLPAENSYVNGKTGIYVASANDSFRVNGMGFVYLENALTIYKADALSVHDNFIAECGSCVELRGWGQASKVTDNLIGAGFKGHSIYAENHGGLLITANNVFPRGASSIHFDGVTRSSISNNRLHSFYPGMVILAENSSENLVATNHFLRDHEPWTPFFGIDNGRDDLYGLLSINGSNNSVIGNHFSEIVDASGVRPSGARPVIIRLTEGAGNFVSNNNVVALDIRSESSDSCFSAQVDALLTTGTSDGLAVTAVLVDSASVRNTILDSGNDAQVIADRGANAVRATPTIDFEATGTAPTSQAAGIPR
;
A
#
# COMPACT_ATOMS: atom_id res chain seq x y z
N MET A 1 42.63 -1.33 16.35
CA MET A 1 41.27 -0.93 15.90
C MET A 1 40.42 -2.18 15.89
N SER A 2 39.30 -2.19 16.57
CA SER A 2 38.43 -3.40 16.61
C SER A 2 37.92 -3.71 15.21
N ASN A 3 38.05 -4.95 14.78
CA ASN A 3 37.44 -5.46 13.51
C ASN A 3 35.91 -5.54 13.63
N SER A 4 35.30 -4.47 14.08
CA SER A 4 33.83 -4.42 14.21
C SER A 4 33.20 -3.97 12.89
N ASN A 5 32.43 -4.83 12.27
CA ASN A 5 31.57 -4.47 11.13
C ASN A 5 30.29 -3.76 11.60
N TYR A 6 30.33 -3.13 12.77
CA TYR A 6 29.22 -2.38 13.37
C TYR A 6 29.66 -0.92 13.54
N TYR A 7 28.92 -0.03 12.90
CA TYR A 7 29.23 1.40 12.79
C TYR A 7 28.08 2.20 13.41
N ASP A 8 28.39 2.89 14.51
CA ASP A 8 27.46 3.84 15.12
C ASP A 8 27.70 5.22 14.52
N VAL A 9 26.68 5.82 13.90
CA VAL A 9 26.79 7.12 13.21
C VAL A 9 27.17 8.25 14.16
N THR A 10 26.87 8.16 15.45
CA THR A 10 27.19 9.19 16.45
C THR A 10 28.62 9.16 16.93
N THR A 11 29.31 8.03 16.76
CA THR A 11 30.71 7.86 17.15
C THR A 11 31.68 7.83 15.97
N TRP A 12 31.13 7.92 14.75
CA TRP A 12 31.94 7.96 13.54
C TRP A 12 32.74 9.28 13.45
N PRO A 13 34.04 9.26 13.13
CA PRO A 13 34.88 10.44 13.21
C PRO A 13 34.74 11.43 12.06
N VAL A 14 33.95 11.11 11.04
CA VAL A 14 33.79 11.94 9.84
C VAL A 14 32.35 12.46 9.78
N GLY A 15 32.22 13.77 9.70
CA GLY A 15 30.90 14.44 9.62
C GLY A 15 30.20 14.63 10.96
N ASN A 16 29.02 15.25 10.90
CA ASN A 16 28.15 15.46 12.06
C ASN A 16 26.75 14.91 11.74
N PRO A 17 26.31 13.81 12.35
CA PRO A 17 25.04 13.18 12.03
C PRO A 17 23.81 14.05 12.36
N SER A 18 23.96 15.04 13.23
CA SER A 18 22.88 16.00 13.52
C SER A 18 22.72 17.06 12.42
N GLU A 19 23.79 17.33 11.67
CA GLU A 19 23.77 18.31 10.56
C GLU A 19 23.49 17.64 9.23
N ASP A 20 24.18 16.53 8.94
CA ASP A 20 23.96 15.71 7.73
C ASP A 20 24.35 14.24 7.94
N VAL A 21 23.40 13.43 8.30
CA VAL A 21 23.61 11.98 8.48
C VAL A 21 23.94 11.28 7.15
N GLY A 22 23.53 11.85 6.02
CA GLY A 22 23.81 11.29 4.70
C GLY A 22 25.30 11.30 4.38
N GLU A 23 26.03 12.39 4.68
CA GLU A 23 27.49 12.43 4.56
C GLU A 23 28.17 11.39 5.45
N VAL A 24 27.71 11.28 6.70
CA VAL A 24 28.25 10.30 7.66
C VAL A 24 28.08 8.87 7.14
N ILE A 25 26.87 8.49 6.72
CA ILE A 25 26.58 7.15 6.20
C ILE A 25 27.41 6.86 4.93
N ASN A 26 27.48 7.81 4.00
CA ASN A 26 28.29 7.64 2.78
C ASN A 26 29.77 7.44 3.09
N SER A 27 30.33 8.15 4.10
CA SER A 27 31.70 7.96 4.52
C SER A 27 31.95 6.59 5.18
N ILE A 28 30.96 6.08 5.94
CA ILE A 28 30.99 4.72 6.47
C ILE A 28 30.96 3.68 5.34
N ILE A 29 30.08 3.86 4.34
CA ILE A 29 30.02 2.97 3.18
C ILE A 29 31.36 2.94 2.43
N ALA A 30 32.02 4.09 2.28
CA ALA A 30 33.36 4.14 1.67
C ALA A 30 34.40 3.35 2.50
N ASP A 31 34.43 3.49 3.82
CA ASP A 31 35.32 2.70 4.71
C ASP A 31 35.02 1.19 4.62
N ILE A 32 33.73 0.81 4.56
CA ILE A 32 33.33 -0.60 4.38
C ILE A 32 33.90 -1.14 3.08
N LYS A 33 33.77 -0.39 1.98
CA LYS A 33 34.29 -0.77 0.65
C LYS A 33 35.80 -0.95 0.68
N ASP A 34 36.52 -0.02 1.25
CA ASP A 34 37.97 -0.08 1.36
C ASP A 34 38.44 -1.29 2.17
N ARG A 35 37.78 -1.59 3.28
CA ARG A 35 38.09 -2.76 4.12
C ARG A 35 37.76 -4.07 3.40
N GLN A 36 36.63 -4.17 2.71
CA GLN A 36 36.25 -5.37 1.97
C GLN A 36 37.19 -5.63 0.78
N ALA A 37 37.73 -4.59 0.16
CA ALA A 37 38.69 -4.71 -0.93
C ALA A 37 40.06 -5.17 -0.43
N ALA A 38 40.45 -4.78 0.81
CA ALA A 38 41.74 -5.09 1.39
C ALA A 38 41.83 -6.45 2.07
N THR A 39 40.70 -7.12 2.34
CA THR A 39 40.63 -8.33 3.14
C THR A 39 40.61 -9.58 2.27
N ASP A 40 41.53 -10.50 2.47
CA ASP A 40 41.47 -11.83 1.84
C ASP A 40 40.25 -12.60 2.37
N LYS A 41 39.42 -13.10 1.46
CA LYS A 41 38.23 -13.90 1.78
C LYS A 41 38.53 -15.12 2.66
N ASN A 42 39.76 -15.60 2.64
CA ASN A 42 40.21 -16.75 3.41
C ASN A 42 40.57 -16.40 4.86
N ASP A 43 40.80 -15.13 5.17
CA ASP A 43 41.21 -14.66 6.51
C ASP A 43 40.02 -14.15 7.37
N GLY A 44 38.80 -14.61 7.09
CA GLY A 44 37.61 -14.25 7.86
C GLY A 44 36.98 -12.91 7.50
N GLY A 45 37.46 -12.26 6.46
CA GLY A 45 36.86 -11.02 5.91
C GLY A 45 35.57 -11.25 5.10
N LYS A 46 34.57 -11.85 5.73
CA LYS A 46 33.25 -11.95 5.07
C LYS A 46 32.67 -10.57 4.92
N PRO A 47 32.06 -10.26 3.74
CA PRO A 47 31.27 -9.05 3.58
C PRO A 47 30.07 -9.08 4.52
N GLY A 48 29.71 -7.93 5.04
CA GLY A 48 28.60 -7.73 5.94
C GLY A 48 28.90 -6.62 6.92
N ALA A 49 28.02 -5.65 7.01
CA ALA A 49 28.17 -4.52 7.91
C ALA A 49 26.82 -4.03 8.43
N VAL A 50 26.83 -3.45 9.60
CA VAL A 50 25.67 -2.78 10.22
C VAL A 50 26.02 -1.31 10.43
N ILE A 51 25.18 -0.43 9.90
CA ILE A 51 25.19 1.00 10.23
C ILE A 51 24.03 1.23 11.19
N TYR A 52 24.34 1.73 12.37
CA TYR A 52 23.38 1.92 13.45
C TYR A 52 23.11 3.40 13.71
N LEU A 53 21.85 3.74 13.77
CA LEU A 53 21.34 5.04 14.17
C LEU A 53 20.77 4.93 15.59
N PRO A 54 21.46 5.40 16.64
CA PRO A 54 20.89 5.49 17.99
C PRO A 54 19.61 6.33 18.04
N PRO A 55 18.85 6.30 19.15
CA PRO A 55 17.71 7.20 19.31
C PRO A 55 18.11 8.67 19.09
N GLY A 56 17.41 9.35 18.22
CA GLY A 56 17.70 10.75 17.90
C GLY A 56 17.10 11.20 16.56
N ASP A 57 17.18 12.50 16.35
CA ASP A 57 16.77 13.19 15.12
C ASP A 57 17.99 13.50 14.25
N TYR A 58 17.99 12.95 13.06
CA TYR A 58 19.09 13.05 12.10
C TYR A 58 18.63 13.79 10.85
N ARG A 59 19.26 14.92 10.54
CA ARG A 59 19.00 15.60 9.25
C ARG A 59 19.72 14.86 8.14
N LEU A 60 19.05 14.64 7.01
CA LEU A 60 19.60 14.05 5.80
C LEU A 60 19.51 15.07 4.67
N ARG A 61 20.64 15.69 4.34
CA ARG A 61 20.79 16.69 3.27
C ARG A 61 21.51 16.13 2.06
N THR A 62 22.36 15.14 2.28
CA THR A 62 23.06 14.42 1.24
C THR A 62 22.41 13.06 1.04
N GLN A 63 22.03 12.74 -0.17
CA GLN A 63 21.51 11.43 -0.53
C GLN A 63 22.49 10.32 -0.15
N VAL A 64 22.00 9.30 0.53
CA VAL A 64 22.80 8.10 0.81
C VAL A 64 22.80 7.20 -0.42
N VAL A 65 24.00 6.90 -0.94
CA VAL A 65 24.19 6.01 -2.09
C VAL A 65 24.67 4.64 -1.65
N ILE A 66 23.90 3.61 -1.91
CA ILE A 66 24.21 2.23 -1.52
C ILE A 66 24.48 1.42 -2.78
N ASP A 67 25.73 1.04 -2.98
CA ASP A 67 26.21 0.23 -4.10
C ASP A 67 26.88 -1.08 -3.64
N ILE A 68 26.75 -1.43 -2.35
CA ILE A 68 27.31 -2.63 -1.74
C ILE A 68 26.23 -3.59 -1.28
N SER A 69 26.51 -4.89 -1.34
CA SER A 69 25.65 -5.95 -0.80
C SER A 69 25.93 -6.21 0.69
N PHE A 70 24.99 -6.91 1.35
CA PHE A 70 25.12 -7.34 2.74
C PHE A 70 25.25 -6.19 3.73
N LEU A 71 24.61 -5.07 3.43
CA LEU A 71 24.55 -3.91 4.31
C LEU A 71 23.21 -3.90 5.05
N LYS A 72 23.26 -3.73 6.36
CA LYS A 72 22.10 -3.43 7.18
C LYS A 72 22.22 -2.01 7.73
N ILE A 73 21.17 -1.19 7.50
CA ILE A 73 20.98 0.10 8.17
C ILE A 73 19.84 -0.07 9.16
N MET A 74 20.12 0.20 10.44
CA MET A 74 19.14 -0.01 11.48
C MET A 74 19.10 1.10 12.52
N GLY A 75 17.94 1.32 13.09
CA GLY A 75 17.74 2.25 14.20
C GLY A 75 17.24 1.56 15.47
N SER A 76 16.77 2.37 16.41
CA SER A 76 16.25 1.97 17.73
C SER A 76 14.72 1.95 17.82
N GLY A 77 14.05 1.78 16.71
CA GLY A 77 12.61 1.87 16.59
C GLY A 77 12.19 3.07 15.75
N HIS A 78 11.07 2.94 15.05
CA HIS A 78 10.61 4.02 14.15
C HIS A 78 10.01 5.21 14.89
N GLY A 79 9.69 5.08 16.19
CA GLY A 79 9.23 6.16 17.04
C GLY A 79 8.02 6.97 16.55
N PHE A 80 7.40 6.49 15.49
CA PHE A 80 6.30 7.15 14.85
C PHE A 80 4.98 6.69 15.46
N THR A 81 4.11 7.63 15.73
CA THR A 81 2.76 7.35 16.17
C THR A 81 1.77 7.75 15.10
N SER A 82 0.61 7.13 15.12
CA SER A 82 -0.44 7.49 14.18
C SER A 82 -0.75 8.99 14.25
N SER A 83 -1.13 9.57 13.12
CA SER A 83 -1.54 10.98 13.05
C SER A 83 -2.61 11.33 14.08
N SER A 84 -3.53 10.40 14.36
CA SER A 84 -4.60 10.59 15.35
C SER A 84 -4.07 10.86 16.77
N ILE A 85 -2.98 10.24 17.19
CA ILE A 85 -2.41 10.50 18.52
C ILE A 85 -1.74 11.87 18.57
N ARG A 86 -1.07 12.29 17.50
CA ARG A 86 -0.48 13.63 17.40
C ARG A 86 -1.52 14.75 17.54
N TYR A 87 -2.76 14.52 17.12
CA TYR A 87 -3.84 15.49 17.23
C TYR A 87 -4.55 15.48 18.58
N ASN A 88 -4.50 14.39 19.30
CA ASN A 88 -5.27 14.20 20.51
C ASN A 88 -4.52 14.58 21.78
N VAL A 89 -3.20 14.74 21.71
CA VAL A 89 -2.38 15.13 22.86
C VAL A 89 -1.74 16.49 22.59
N SER A 90 -2.08 17.48 23.40
CA SER A 90 -1.48 18.81 23.35
C SER A 90 0.01 18.72 23.63
N LYS A 91 0.82 19.52 22.89
CA LYS A 91 2.27 19.61 23.14
C LYS A 91 2.61 20.01 24.56
N ASP A 92 1.76 20.78 25.21
CA ASP A 92 1.96 21.23 26.57
C ASP A 92 1.83 20.09 27.58
N GLU A 93 1.18 18.99 27.18
CA GLU A 93 1.02 17.78 28.01
C GLU A 93 2.19 16.78 27.86
N TRP A 94 3.03 16.91 26.82
CA TRP A 94 4.10 15.95 26.57
C TRP A 94 5.16 15.86 27.67
N PRO A 95 5.58 16.99 28.33
CA PRO A 95 6.51 16.91 29.42
C PRO A 95 5.99 16.11 30.63
N ASP A 96 4.68 16.15 30.89
CA ASP A 96 4.06 15.42 31.98
C ASP A 96 3.99 13.92 31.74
N LEU A 97 4.02 13.49 30.48
CA LEU A 97 4.12 12.10 30.10
C LEU A 97 5.53 11.53 30.24
N HIS A 98 6.54 12.36 30.50
CA HIS A 98 7.96 12.02 30.49
C HIS A 98 8.41 11.38 29.17
N GLU A 99 7.73 11.74 28.07
CA GLU A 99 8.01 11.22 26.72
C GLU A 99 8.25 12.38 25.76
N LEU A 100 9.12 12.16 24.78
CA LEU A 100 9.35 13.09 23.68
C LEU A 100 8.88 12.45 22.37
N TRP A 101 8.06 13.16 21.65
CA TRP A 101 7.47 12.70 20.40
C TRP A 101 7.99 13.49 19.20
N PRO A 102 8.29 12.83 18.07
CA PRO A 102 8.44 11.37 17.91
C PRO A 102 9.67 10.83 18.66
N GLY A 103 9.61 9.56 19.08
CA GLY A 103 10.74 8.88 19.71
C GLY A 103 11.59 8.10 18.69
N GLY A 104 12.43 7.20 19.18
CA GLY A 104 13.25 6.30 18.37
C GLY A 104 14.28 7.01 17.50
N SER A 105 14.61 6.42 16.36
CA SER A 105 15.58 6.97 15.40
C SER A 105 14.82 7.56 14.20
N ARG A 106 14.97 8.86 13.98
CA ARG A 106 14.27 9.57 12.90
C ARG A 106 15.26 10.22 11.94
N VAL A 107 15.16 9.87 10.66
CA VAL A 107 15.88 10.51 9.56
C VAL A 107 14.98 11.52 8.89
N MET A 108 15.30 12.79 9.05
CA MET A 108 14.57 13.93 8.50
C MET A 108 15.10 14.28 7.12
N VAL A 109 14.33 14.06 6.08
CA VAL A 109 14.75 14.30 4.69
C VAL A 109 14.70 15.79 4.39
N ASP A 110 15.87 16.43 4.43
CA ASP A 110 16.10 17.86 4.19
C ASP A 110 16.97 18.08 2.92
N ILE A 111 16.83 17.19 1.95
CA ILE A 111 17.51 17.30 0.66
C ILE A 111 16.97 18.53 -0.07
N PRO A 112 17.83 19.44 -0.56
CA PRO A 112 17.39 20.59 -1.33
C PRO A 112 16.88 20.10 -2.70
N LEU A 113 15.58 20.10 -2.86
CA LEU A 113 14.91 19.69 -4.10
C LEU A 113 14.45 20.89 -4.89
N ASN A 114 14.47 20.75 -6.21
CA ASN A 114 13.88 21.72 -7.09
C ASN A 114 12.36 21.51 -7.08
N ALA A 115 11.62 22.37 -6.40
CA ALA A 115 10.17 22.27 -6.21
C ALA A 115 9.36 22.29 -7.53
N ASP A 116 10.01 22.60 -8.65
CA ASP A 116 9.36 22.74 -9.94
C ASP A 116 9.50 21.48 -10.85
N ALA A 117 10.11 20.41 -10.35
CA ALA A 117 10.26 19.19 -11.14
C ALA A 117 9.00 18.33 -11.01
N PRO A 118 8.19 18.18 -12.05
CA PRO A 118 7.07 17.25 -12.04
C PRO A 118 7.57 15.81 -11.90
N GLY A 119 6.91 15.03 -11.06
CA GLY A 119 7.30 13.68 -10.72
C GLY A 119 7.49 12.77 -11.96
N GLY A 120 8.70 12.28 -12.11
CA GLY A 120 9.12 11.24 -13.05
C GLY A 120 10.20 10.39 -12.41
N GLN A 121 10.56 9.27 -13.00
CA GLN A 121 11.54 8.34 -12.45
C GLN A 121 12.87 9.02 -12.06
N GLU A 122 13.36 9.95 -12.88
CA GLU A 122 14.61 10.67 -12.60
C GLU A 122 14.48 11.59 -11.37
N ASP A 123 13.30 12.20 -11.19
CA ASP A 123 13.05 13.12 -10.09
C ASP A 123 12.86 12.36 -8.78
N GLU A 124 12.16 11.23 -8.80
CA GLU A 124 12.02 10.34 -7.65
C GLU A 124 13.39 9.87 -7.13
N SER A 125 14.33 9.54 -8.02
CA SER A 125 15.67 9.09 -7.66
C SER A 125 16.50 10.20 -7.02
N LYS A 126 16.38 11.42 -7.49
CA LYS A 126 17.09 12.59 -6.96
C LYS A 126 16.60 12.98 -5.57
N GLY A 127 15.31 12.79 -5.31
CA GLY A 127 14.68 13.07 -4.03
C GLY A 127 14.81 11.95 -3.00
N ALA A 128 15.46 10.85 -3.34
CA ALA A 128 15.57 9.71 -2.47
C ALA A 128 16.53 9.96 -1.30
N ALA A 129 16.07 9.69 -0.08
CA ALA A 129 16.93 9.69 1.09
C ALA A 129 17.99 8.58 0.97
N PHE A 130 17.54 7.39 0.56
CA PHE A 130 18.40 6.24 0.30
C PHE A 130 18.23 5.80 -1.15
N TYR A 131 19.30 5.93 -1.91
CA TYR A 131 19.38 5.54 -3.31
C TYR A 131 20.22 4.27 -3.43
N VAL A 132 19.60 3.18 -3.88
CA VAL A 132 20.25 1.87 -3.98
C VAL A 132 20.42 1.53 -5.44
N GLU A 133 21.68 1.50 -5.89
CA GLU A 133 22.01 1.17 -7.26
C GLU A 133 23.38 0.50 -7.37
N ARG A 134 23.42 -0.57 -8.12
CA ARG A 134 24.65 -1.13 -8.65
C ARG A 134 24.40 -1.67 -10.04
N SER A 135 24.98 -1.04 -11.04
CA SER A 135 24.94 -1.53 -12.41
C SER A 135 25.88 -2.73 -12.59
N GLY A 136 25.43 -3.72 -13.34
CA GLY A 136 26.24 -4.85 -13.72
C GLY A 136 26.12 -6.10 -12.83
N SER A 137 27.11 -6.97 -12.93
CA SER A 137 27.13 -8.26 -12.22
C SER A 137 28.30 -8.31 -11.24
N PRO A 138 28.10 -8.86 -10.05
CA PRO A 138 26.82 -9.38 -9.51
C PRO A 138 25.86 -8.25 -9.15
N ARG A 139 24.56 -8.49 -9.30
CA ARG A 139 23.51 -7.57 -8.84
C ARG A 139 23.61 -7.37 -7.32
N ILE A 140 23.05 -6.27 -6.83
CA ILE A 140 23.06 -5.98 -5.39
C ILE A 140 22.18 -7.00 -4.65
N SER A 141 22.58 -7.40 -3.45
CA SER A 141 21.88 -8.41 -2.68
C SER A 141 21.94 -8.15 -1.18
N SER A 142 20.88 -8.60 -0.48
CA SER A 142 20.85 -8.64 0.99
C SER A 142 21.09 -7.28 1.65
N VAL A 143 20.55 -6.20 1.09
CA VAL A 143 20.45 -4.90 1.75
C VAL A 143 19.20 -4.89 2.63
N GLU A 144 19.33 -4.42 3.85
CA GLU A 144 18.26 -4.38 4.83
C GLU A 144 18.14 -3.00 5.49
N PHE A 145 16.92 -2.49 5.56
CA PHE A 145 16.54 -1.31 6.37
C PHE A 145 15.62 -1.76 7.49
N SER A 146 15.90 -1.33 8.72
CA SER A 146 15.10 -1.75 9.85
C SER A 146 15.05 -0.75 11.01
N ASN A 147 13.86 -0.64 11.63
CA ASN A 147 13.68 -0.01 12.94
C ASN A 147 14.07 1.47 13.03
N PHE A 148 13.76 2.29 12.01
CA PHE A 148 13.86 3.75 12.10
C PHE A 148 12.78 4.42 11.24
N CYS A 149 12.59 5.71 11.44
CA CYS A 149 11.64 6.53 10.68
C CYS A 149 12.35 7.32 9.59
N ILE A 150 11.74 7.40 8.40
CA ILE A 150 12.10 8.35 7.35
C ILE A 150 10.95 9.37 7.27
N ASP A 151 11.26 10.63 7.58
CA ASP A 151 10.30 11.72 7.69
C ASP A 151 10.56 12.78 6.61
N GLY A 152 9.56 13.00 5.73
CA GLY A 152 9.63 14.00 4.67
C GLY A 152 9.50 15.45 5.13
N LEU A 153 9.29 15.70 6.43
CA LEU A 153 9.20 17.03 7.04
C LEU A 153 8.08 17.94 6.49
N HIS A 154 7.02 17.33 5.98
CA HIS A 154 5.98 18.13 5.33
C HIS A 154 4.89 18.62 6.27
N PHE A 155 4.91 18.16 7.52
CA PHE A 155 3.88 18.46 8.50
C PHE A 155 4.33 19.54 9.48
N THR A 156 3.54 20.58 9.64
CA THR A 156 3.73 21.52 10.75
C THR A 156 3.26 20.85 12.03
N PRO A 157 4.10 20.82 13.07
CA PRO A 157 3.81 20.09 14.30
C PRO A 157 2.58 20.56 15.08
N ASP A 158 1.99 21.69 14.71
CA ASP A 158 0.84 22.27 15.39
C ASP A 158 -0.52 21.71 14.95
N GLY A 159 -0.53 20.75 14.03
CA GLY A 159 -1.77 20.12 13.57
C GLY A 159 -2.73 21.09 12.84
N SER A 160 -2.30 22.33 12.60
CA SER A 160 -3.11 23.33 11.92
C SER A 160 -3.18 23.03 10.44
N GLY A 161 -4.22 22.33 10.08
CA GLY A 161 -4.59 22.11 8.70
C GLY A 161 -4.26 20.68 8.22
N LEU A 162 -5.27 20.04 7.67
CA LEU A 162 -5.06 18.99 6.69
C LEU A 162 -4.15 19.55 5.61
N PRO A 163 -3.17 18.78 5.12
CA PRO A 163 -2.31 19.22 4.05
C PRO A 163 -3.14 19.75 2.89
N ALA A 164 -2.72 20.87 2.31
CA ALA A 164 -3.32 21.34 1.07
C ALA A 164 -3.23 20.24 0.01
N GLU A 165 -4.13 20.27 -0.97
CA GLU A 165 -4.31 19.25 -2.01
C GLU A 165 -3.00 18.76 -2.69
N ASN A 166 -1.96 19.58 -2.72
CA ASN A 166 -0.64 19.25 -3.29
C ASN A 166 0.44 18.96 -2.26
N SER A 167 0.09 18.80 -1.00
CA SER A 167 1.07 18.67 0.07
C SER A 167 1.83 17.34 0.07
N TYR A 168 1.31 16.35 -0.63
CA TYR A 168 1.98 15.06 -0.82
C TYR A 168 2.89 15.01 -2.05
N VAL A 169 3.01 16.10 -2.79
CA VAL A 169 3.91 16.26 -3.92
C VAL A 169 5.07 17.14 -3.46
N ASN A 170 6.03 16.57 -2.77
CA ASN A 170 7.18 17.29 -2.22
C ASN A 170 8.52 16.84 -2.80
N GLY A 171 8.53 15.98 -3.81
CA GLY A 171 9.72 15.48 -4.48
C GLY A 171 10.57 14.52 -3.63
N LYS A 172 10.13 14.15 -2.43
CA LYS A 172 10.92 13.32 -1.50
C LYS A 172 10.53 11.86 -1.59
N THR A 173 11.54 11.02 -1.75
CA THR A 173 11.41 9.56 -1.73
C THR A 173 12.17 8.98 -0.55
N GLY A 174 11.57 8.05 0.18
CA GLY A 174 12.24 7.41 1.30
C GLY A 174 13.37 6.49 0.83
N ILE A 175 13.02 5.39 0.20
CA ILE A 175 13.97 4.43 -0.36
C ILE A 175 13.68 4.22 -1.83
N TYR A 176 14.68 4.42 -2.67
CA TYR A 176 14.61 4.20 -4.10
C TYR A 176 15.64 3.16 -4.53
N VAL A 177 15.17 2.06 -5.09
CA VAL A 177 16.02 0.98 -5.60
C VAL A 177 15.96 0.98 -7.12
N ALA A 178 17.02 1.45 -7.78
CA ALA A 178 17.04 1.70 -9.23
C ALA A 178 17.39 0.47 -10.09
N SER A 179 18.04 -0.53 -9.49
CA SER A 179 18.56 -1.67 -10.25
C SER A 179 18.06 -3.00 -9.70
N ALA A 180 18.24 -4.06 -10.49
CA ALA A 180 17.90 -5.42 -10.07
C ALA A 180 18.57 -5.77 -8.75
N ASN A 181 17.76 -6.22 -7.81
CA ASN A 181 18.20 -6.58 -6.46
C ASN A 181 17.68 -7.97 -6.07
N ASP A 182 18.32 -8.56 -5.07
CA ASP A 182 17.96 -9.88 -4.55
C ASP A 182 17.95 -9.86 -3.02
N SER A 183 16.95 -10.49 -2.42
CA SER A 183 16.83 -10.63 -0.97
C SER A 183 16.87 -9.29 -0.20
N PHE A 184 16.30 -8.25 -0.79
CA PHE A 184 16.19 -6.93 -0.18
C PHE A 184 15.11 -6.93 0.91
N ARG A 185 15.35 -6.21 2.02
CA ARG A 185 14.42 -6.21 3.16
C ARG A 185 14.17 -4.81 3.70
N VAL A 186 12.89 -4.55 4.00
CA VAL A 186 12.43 -3.34 4.68
C VAL A 186 11.48 -3.78 5.79
N ASN A 187 11.89 -3.61 7.05
CA ASN A 187 11.11 -4.11 8.18
C ASN A 187 11.17 -3.20 9.41
N GLY A 188 10.06 -3.11 10.14
CA GLY A 188 9.97 -2.29 11.35
C GLY A 188 10.22 -0.80 11.11
N MET A 189 10.06 -0.34 9.88
CA MET A 189 10.29 1.04 9.47
C MET A 189 9.05 1.91 9.66
N GLY A 190 9.29 3.20 9.91
CA GLY A 190 8.27 4.24 9.78
C GLY A 190 8.55 5.09 8.52
N PHE A 191 7.51 5.38 7.74
CA PHE A 191 7.57 6.33 6.62
C PHE A 191 6.46 7.34 6.78
N VAL A 192 6.81 8.61 6.71
CA VAL A 192 5.82 9.66 6.89
C VAL A 192 6.17 10.90 6.07
N TYR A 193 5.13 11.54 5.51
CA TYR A 193 5.22 12.81 4.78
C TYR A 193 6.17 12.80 3.57
N LEU A 194 6.29 11.66 2.93
CA LEU A 194 7.05 11.48 1.69
C LEU A 194 6.10 11.48 0.49
N GLU A 195 6.55 12.00 -0.63
CA GLU A 195 5.81 11.81 -1.88
C GLU A 195 5.78 10.33 -2.27
N ASN A 196 6.94 9.64 -2.15
CA ASN A 196 7.04 8.21 -2.36
C ASN A 196 7.78 7.56 -1.18
N ALA A 197 7.14 6.63 -0.48
CA ALA A 197 7.81 5.97 0.64
C ALA A 197 8.85 4.94 0.17
N LEU A 198 8.42 4.04 -0.72
CA LEU A 198 9.25 2.97 -1.28
C LEU A 198 9.01 2.85 -2.79
N THR A 199 10.03 3.05 -3.60
CA THR A 199 10.01 2.77 -5.04
C THR A 199 11.11 1.77 -5.35
N ILE A 200 10.73 0.57 -5.79
CA ILE A 200 11.67 -0.55 -5.95
C ILE A 200 11.52 -1.16 -7.33
N TYR A 201 12.57 -1.05 -8.13
CA TYR A 201 12.64 -1.65 -9.46
C TYR A 201 13.27 -3.04 -9.43
N LYS A 202 12.69 -3.95 -10.19
CA LYS A 202 13.24 -5.28 -10.48
C LYS A 202 13.57 -6.10 -9.23
N ALA A 203 12.60 -6.16 -8.31
CA ALA A 203 12.74 -6.88 -7.06
C ALA A 203 12.68 -8.41 -7.27
N ASP A 204 13.64 -9.10 -6.66
CA ASP A 204 13.66 -10.56 -6.58
C ASP A 204 13.77 -11.00 -5.11
N ALA A 205 12.83 -11.79 -4.64
CA ALA A 205 12.77 -12.23 -3.26
C ALA A 205 12.79 -11.08 -2.22
N LEU A 206 12.16 -9.96 -2.55
CA LEU A 206 11.98 -8.81 -1.66
C LEU A 206 11.06 -9.17 -0.48
N SER A 207 11.34 -8.59 0.69
CA SER A 207 10.44 -8.65 1.85
C SER A 207 10.22 -7.26 2.44
N VAL A 208 8.99 -6.76 2.33
CA VAL A 208 8.51 -5.53 3.00
C VAL A 208 7.51 -5.94 4.05
N HIS A 209 7.87 -5.82 5.34
CA HIS A 209 7.00 -6.30 6.41
C HIS A 209 7.13 -5.52 7.72
N ASP A 210 6.09 -5.55 8.55
CA ASP A 210 6.04 -4.87 9.85
C ASP A 210 6.33 -3.36 9.80
N ASN A 211 5.99 -2.71 8.69
CA ASN A 211 6.21 -1.29 8.53
C ASN A 211 4.96 -0.48 8.87
N PHE A 212 5.17 0.75 9.30
CA PHE A 212 4.15 1.76 9.47
C PHE A 212 4.35 2.87 8.42
N ILE A 213 3.47 2.94 7.43
CA ILE A 213 3.52 3.92 6.35
C ILE A 213 2.29 4.81 6.47
N ALA A 214 2.49 6.10 6.73
CA ALA A 214 1.40 7.03 6.92
C ALA A 214 1.65 8.37 6.24
N GLU A 215 0.58 9.01 5.80
CA GLU A 215 0.63 10.36 5.23
C GLU A 215 1.66 10.49 4.10
N CYS A 216 1.77 9.47 3.23
CA CYS A 216 2.62 9.48 2.04
C CYS A 216 1.79 9.55 0.75
N GLY A 217 2.35 10.10 -0.30
CA GLY A 217 1.70 10.18 -1.61
C GLY A 217 1.51 8.78 -2.22
N SER A 218 2.60 8.04 -2.41
CA SER A 218 2.62 6.63 -2.76
C SER A 218 3.38 5.83 -1.69
N CYS A 219 2.97 4.58 -1.43
CA CYS A 219 3.55 3.85 -0.31
C CYS A 219 4.53 2.76 -0.73
N VAL A 220 4.07 1.68 -1.34
CA VAL A 220 4.93 0.58 -1.80
C VAL A 220 4.75 0.42 -3.30
N GLU A 221 5.76 0.77 -4.07
CA GLU A 221 5.73 0.63 -5.52
C GLU A 221 6.81 -0.36 -5.99
N LEU A 222 6.34 -1.48 -6.53
CA LEU A 222 7.17 -2.53 -7.12
C LEU A 222 7.09 -2.40 -8.63
N ARG A 223 8.11 -1.80 -9.23
CA ARG A 223 8.13 -1.42 -10.64
C ARG A 223 9.06 -2.28 -11.49
N GLY A 224 8.71 -2.37 -12.75
CA GLY A 224 9.40 -3.21 -13.71
C GLY A 224 9.22 -4.69 -13.41
N TRP A 225 10.04 -5.53 -14.02
CA TRP A 225 9.97 -6.96 -13.81
C TRP A 225 10.44 -7.35 -12.40
N GLY A 226 9.67 -8.22 -11.73
CA GLY A 226 10.01 -8.74 -10.41
C GLY A 226 9.45 -10.14 -10.18
N GLN A 227 9.92 -10.79 -9.10
CA GLN A 227 9.41 -12.13 -8.74
C GLN A 227 9.56 -12.45 -7.26
N ALA A 228 8.77 -13.43 -6.80
CA ALA A 228 8.90 -14.11 -5.52
C ALA A 228 9.02 -13.17 -4.30
N SER A 229 8.39 -12.01 -4.38
CA SER A 229 8.44 -10.96 -3.36
C SER A 229 7.23 -11.01 -2.43
N LYS A 230 7.32 -10.35 -1.29
CA LYS A 230 6.21 -10.26 -0.34
C LYS A 230 6.09 -8.88 0.30
N VAL A 231 4.85 -8.45 0.49
CA VAL A 231 4.45 -7.27 1.24
C VAL A 231 3.46 -7.74 2.29
N THR A 232 3.88 -7.81 3.55
CA THR A 232 3.11 -8.50 4.60
C THR A 232 3.15 -7.75 5.93
N ASP A 233 2.06 -7.87 6.70
CA ASP A 233 2.00 -7.38 8.08
C ASP A 233 2.27 -5.87 8.22
N ASN A 234 1.96 -5.07 7.18
CA ASN A 234 2.15 -3.62 7.24
C ASN A 234 0.87 -2.91 7.66
N LEU A 235 1.03 -1.80 8.37
CA LEU A 235 -0.01 -0.80 8.55
C LEU A 235 0.24 0.35 7.57
N ILE A 236 -0.67 0.56 6.62
CA ILE A 236 -0.55 1.55 5.55
C ILE A 236 -1.74 2.50 5.62
N GLY A 237 -1.50 3.73 6.06
CA GLY A 237 -2.52 4.77 6.20
C GLY A 237 -2.29 5.92 5.24
N ALA A 238 -2.12 5.62 3.95
CA ALA A 238 -1.72 6.62 2.96
C ALA A 238 -2.02 6.16 1.52
N GLY A 239 -1.45 6.82 0.54
CA GLY A 239 -1.68 6.58 -0.88
C GLY A 239 -2.36 7.76 -1.57
N PHE A 240 -2.21 8.97 -1.03
CA PHE A 240 -2.92 10.16 -1.47
C PHE A 240 -2.65 10.57 -2.92
N LYS A 241 -1.44 10.31 -3.43
CA LYS A 241 -1.05 10.63 -4.81
C LYS A 241 -1.30 9.47 -5.76
N GLY A 242 -1.21 8.24 -5.26
CA GLY A 242 -1.23 7.04 -6.09
C GLY A 242 -1.86 5.86 -5.35
N HIS A 243 -1.10 4.81 -5.21
CA HIS A 243 -1.55 3.55 -4.64
C HIS A 243 -0.91 3.30 -3.28
N SER A 244 -1.60 2.57 -2.41
CA SER A 244 -0.95 2.06 -1.21
C SER A 244 0.07 0.98 -1.56
N ILE A 245 -0.33 0.04 -2.42
CA ILE A 245 0.57 -0.99 -2.96
C ILE A 245 0.35 -1.06 -4.47
N TYR A 246 1.39 -0.80 -5.23
CA TYR A 246 1.41 -0.95 -6.68
C TYR A 246 2.43 -2.00 -7.09
N ALA A 247 2.08 -2.87 -8.01
CA ALA A 247 2.99 -3.85 -8.57
C ALA A 247 2.82 -3.95 -10.09
N GLU A 248 3.94 -3.92 -10.79
CA GLU A 248 4.03 -3.95 -12.24
C GLU A 248 4.86 -5.17 -12.67
N ASN A 249 4.36 -5.93 -13.66
CA ASN A 249 5.08 -7.04 -14.29
C ASN A 249 5.74 -8.03 -13.30
N HIS A 250 5.04 -8.36 -12.22
CA HIS A 250 5.57 -9.16 -11.14
C HIS A 250 4.99 -10.58 -11.15
N GLY A 251 5.81 -11.59 -10.84
CA GLY A 251 5.37 -12.98 -10.72
C GLY A 251 5.52 -13.52 -9.29
N GLY A 252 4.49 -14.22 -8.79
CA GLY A 252 4.56 -14.88 -7.48
C GLY A 252 4.68 -13.92 -6.30
N LEU A 253 4.00 -12.77 -6.36
CA LEU A 253 3.94 -11.78 -5.29
C LEU A 253 2.93 -12.20 -4.22
N LEU A 254 3.29 -12.07 -2.96
CA LEU A 254 2.41 -12.28 -1.81
C LEU A 254 2.10 -10.96 -1.13
N ILE A 255 0.84 -10.54 -1.15
CA ILE A 255 0.33 -9.40 -0.37
C ILE A 255 -0.64 -9.95 0.66
N THR A 256 -0.21 -10.01 1.93
CA THR A 256 -1.00 -10.67 2.96
C THR A 256 -0.88 -10.00 4.33
N ALA A 257 -1.93 -10.11 5.14
CA ALA A 257 -1.97 -9.62 6.51
C ALA A 257 -1.72 -8.10 6.67
N ASN A 258 -1.92 -7.31 5.61
CA ASN A 258 -1.79 -5.86 5.71
C ASN A 258 -3.10 -5.23 6.19
N ASN A 259 -2.98 -4.16 6.95
CA ASN A 259 -4.07 -3.28 7.30
C ASN A 259 -3.89 -1.96 6.53
N VAL A 260 -4.76 -1.71 5.55
CA VAL A 260 -4.60 -0.62 4.59
C VAL A 260 -5.76 0.36 4.71
N PHE A 261 -5.43 1.63 4.91
CA PHE A 261 -6.36 2.76 4.99
C PHE A 261 -6.05 3.77 3.90
N PRO A 262 -6.31 3.49 2.64
CA PRO A 262 -5.97 4.42 1.59
C PRO A 262 -6.93 5.60 1.59
N ARG A 263 -6.36 6.75 1.26
CA ARG A 263 -7.10 7.96 0.93
C ARG A 263 -6.84 8.38 -0.52
N GLY A 264 -6.30 7.46 -1.32
CA GLY A 264 -5.86 7.71 -2.69
C GLY A 264 -6.60 6.88 -3.74
N ALA A 265 -5.93 6.62 -4.85
CA ALA A 265 -6.52 6.00 -6.03
C ALA A 265 -6.95 4.55 -5.81
N SER A 266 -6.12 3.74 -5.18
CA SER A 266 -6.47 2.36 -4.81
C SER A 266 -5.64 1.86 -3.62
N SER A 267 -6.10 0.79 -2.98
CA SER A 267 -5.30 0.10 -1.96
C SER A 267 -4.22 -0.76 -2.61
N ILE A 268 -4.62 -1.61 -3.56
CA ILE A 268 -3.72 -2.54 -4.24
C ILE A 268 -4.01 -2.48 -5.74
N HIS A 269 -2.98 -2.22 -6.53
CA HIS A 269 -3.08 -2.19 -7.98
C HIS A 269 -2.05 -3.11 -8.60
N PHE A 270 -2.51 -4.10 -9.36
CA PHE A 270 -1.70 -5.01 -10.16
C PHE A 270 -1.77 -4.62 -11.63
N ASP A 271 -0.61 -4.43 -12.25
CA ASP A 271 -0.46 -4.17 -13.67
C ASP A 271 0.49 -5.22 -14.29
N GLY A 272 -0.04 -6.15 -15.04
CA GLY A 272 0.74 -7.25 -15.60
C GLY A 272 1.27 -8.26 -14.56
N VAL A 273 0.66 -8.33 -13.39
CA VAL A 273 1.07 -9.25 -12.30
C VAL A 273 0.46 -10.62 -12.49
N THR A 274 1.26 -11.66 -12.27
CA THR A 274 0.81 -13.04 -12.50
C THR A 274 1.11 -13.97 -11.34
N ARG A 275 0.26 -15.00 -11.14
CA ARG A 275 0.47 -16.08 -10.17
C ARG A 275 0.75 -15.58 -8.77
N SER A 276 0.05 -14.52 -8.38
CA SER A 276 0.25 -13.80 -7.14
C SER A 276 -0.98 -13.90 -6.24
N SER A 277 -0.82 -13.59 -4.96
CA SER A 277 -1.91 -13.66 -4.00
C SER A 277 -2.10 -12.36 -3.27
N ILE A 278 -3.36 -11.93 -3.14
CA ILE A 278 -3.83 -10.86 -2.25
C ILE A 278 -4.76 -11.56 -1.24
N SER A 279 -4.29 -11.74 0.00
CA SER A 279 -5.04 -12.55 0.96
C SER A 279 -4.92 -12.05 2.40
N ASN A 280 -5.99 -12.26 3.19
CA ASN A 280 -6.03 -11.92 4.61
C ASN A 280 -5.69 -10.45 4.91
N ASN A 281 -5.95 -9.54 3.98
CA ASN A 281 -5.79 -8.12 4.22
C ASN A 281 -7.10 -7.50 4.71
N ARG A 282 -7.00 -6.47 5.54
CA ARG A 282 -8.07 -5.53 5.80
C ARG A 282 -7.85 -4.29 4.94
N LEU A 283 -8.78 -4.04 4.03
CA LEU A 283 -8.74 -2.91 3.09
C LEU A 283 -9.90 -1.98 3.41
N HIS A 284 -9.59 -0.78 3.86
CA HIS A 284 -10.58 0.23 4.21
C HIS A 284 -10.41 1.44 3.30
N SER A 285 -11.47 1.86 2.64
CA SER A 285 -11.47 3.03 1.76
C SER A 285 -12.85 3.68 1.71
N PHE A 286 -12.88 4.92 1.28
CA PHE A 286 -14.12 5.66 0.95
C PHE A 286 -14.47 5.54 -0.54
N TYR A 287 -13.58 4.96 -1.34
CA TYR A 287 -13.68 4.95 -2.81
C TYR A 287 -13.72 3.53 -3.35
N PRO A 288 -14.32 3.33 -4.54
CA PRO A 288 -14.22 2.07 -5.26
C PRO A 288 -12.80 1.88 -5.83
N GLY A 289 -12.55 0.69 -6.38
CA GLY A 289 -11.24 0.34 -6.91
C GLY A 289 -10.20 0.07 -5.82
N MET A 290 -10.62 -0.47 -4.67
CA MET A 290 -9.69 -0.84 -3.61
C MET A 290 -8.65 -1.83 -4.10
N VAL A 291 -9.08 -2.83 -4.87
CA VAL A 291 -8.18 -3.75 -5.58
C VAL A 291 -8.48 -3.69 -7.06
N ILE A 292 -7.44 -3.45 -7.84
CA ILE A 292 -7.51 -3.42 -9.30
C ILE A 292 -6.53 -4.46 -9.85
N LEU A 293 -7.04 -5.43 -10.59
CA LEU A 293 -6.24 -6.32 -11.42
C LEU A 293 -6.35 -5.83 -12.86
N ALA A 294 -5.39 -5.00 -13.29
CA ALA A 294 -5.40 -4.37 -14.59
C ALA A 294 -5.16 -5.38 -15.72
N GLU A 295 -5.21 -4.91 -16.95
CA GLU A 295 -4.94 -5.71 -18.14
C GLU A 295 -3.61 -6.48 -18.01
N ASN A 296 -3.57 -7.69 -18.54
CA ASN A 296 -2.44 -8.62 -18.44
C ASN A 296 -2.17 -9.20 -17.04
N SER A 297 -2.91 -8.82 -16.02
CA SER A 297 -2.83 -9.48 -14.72
C SER A 297 -3.59 -10.80 -14.74
N SER A 298 -2.89 -11.92 -14.51
CA SER A 298 -3.50 -13.23 -14.69
C SER A 298 -3.06 -14.28 -13.68
N GLU A 299 -3.91 -15.30 -13.50
CA GLU A 299 -3.65 -16.41 -12.58
C GLU A 299 -3.43 -15.94 -11.13
N ASN A 300 -4.05 -14.81 -10.73
CA ASN A 300 -3.93 -14.28 -9.38
C ASN A 300 -5.09 -14.77 -8.49
N LEU A 301 -4.82 -14.87 -7.20
CA LEU A 301 -5.79 -15.22 -6.17
C LEU A 301 -6.07 -14.01 -5.28
N VAL A 302 -7.35 -13.59 -5.20
CA VAL A 302 -7.84 -12.62 -4.23
C VAL A 302 -8.75 -13.36 -3.25
N ALA A 303 -8.27 -13.61 -2.04
CA ALA A 303 -8.99 -14.49 -1.12
C ALA A 303 -8.96 -14.03 0.34
N THR A 304 -10.05 -14.28 1.04
CA THR A 304 -10.12 -14.06 2.51
C THR A 304 -9.75 -12.65 2.98
N ASN A 305 -9.95 -11.65 2.12
CA ASN A 305 -9.77 -10.26 2.50
C ASN A 305 -11.07 -9.67 3.06
N HIS A 306 -10.93 -8.67 3.90
CA HIS A 306 -12.02 -7.81 4.33
C HIS A 306 -11.92 -6.47 3.60
N PHE A 307 -12.87 -6.21 2.71
CA PHE A 307 -13.04 -4.94 2.03
C PHE A 307 -14.09 -4.14 2.80
N LEU A 308 -13.72 -2.99 3.29
CA LEU A 308 -14.63 -2.07 3.96
C LEU A 308 -14.65 -0.74 3.20
N ARG A 309 -15.78 -0.44 2.57
CA ARG A 309 -16.07 0.92 2.12
C ARG A 309 -16.97 1.57 3.14
N ASP A 310 -16.49 2.67 3.67
CA ASP A 310 -17.19 3.46 4.67
C ASP A 310 -17.63 4.79 4.05
N HIS A 311 -18.76 5.28 4.52
CA HIS A 311 -19.18 6.63 4.18
C HIS A 311 -18.46 7.62 5.07
N GLU A 312 -17.75 8.54 4.46
CA GLU A 312 -17.26 9.70 5.16
C GLU A 312 -17.49 10.98 4.35
N PRO A 313 -17.92 12.07 5.03
CA PRO A 313 -18.17 13.36 4.41
C PRO A 313 -16.88 14.08 3.98
N TRP A 314 -15.74 13.41 3.98
CA TRP A 314 -14.48 14.02 3.60
C TRP A 314 -14.45 14.35 2.12
N THR A 315 -14.10 15.58 1.84
CA THR A 315 -13.83 16.01 0.47
C THR A 315 -12.73 15.10 -0.09
N PRO A 316 -12.90 14.51 -1.29
CA PRO A 316 -11.86 13.68 -1.86
C PRO A 316 -10.57 14.49 -1.99
N PHE A 317 -9.50 13.96 -1.42
CA PHE A 317 -8.17 14.50 -1.67
C PHE A 317 -7.83 14.23 -3.15
N PHE A 318 -7.14 15.15 -3.79
CA PHE A 318 -6.60 15.00 -5.15
C PHE A 318 -7.62 14.80 -6.27
N GLY A 319 -8.81 15.39 -6.18
CA GLY A 319 -9.76 15.36 -7.28
C GLY A 319 -10.17 13.96 -7.70
N ILE A 320 -10.17 12.99 -6.76
CA ILE A 320 -10.74 11.68 -7.01
C ILE A 320 -12.21 11.89 -7.31
N ASP A 321 -12.57 11.64 -8.56
CA ASP A 321 -13.91 11.84 -9.05
C ASP A 321 -14.88 10.88 -8.34
N ASN A 322 -15.93 11.42 -7.74
CA ASN A 322 -17.02 10.62 -7.18
C ASN A 322 -17.72 9.73 -8.23
N GLY A 323 -17.51 10.02 -9.52
CA GLY A 323 -17.95 9.20 -10.66
C GLY A 323 -17.20 7.87 -10.83
N ARG A 324 -16.19 7.56 -10.04
CA ARG A 324 -15.46 6.27 -10.14
C ARG A 324 -16.34 5.05 -9.87
N ASP A 325 -17.47 5.20 -9.18
CA ASP A 325 -18.45 4.12 -9.03
C ASP A 325 -19.01 3.62 -10.37
N ASP A 326 -19.02 4.47 -11.40
CA ASP A 326 -19.43 4.09 -12.75
C ASP A 326 -18.34 3.26 -13.48
N LEU A 327 -17.10 3.31 -13.02
CA LEU A 327 -15.94 2.67 -13.64
C LEU A 327 -15.48 1.42 -12.89
N TYR A 328 -15.60 1.41 -11.56
CA TYR A 328 -15.01 0.39 -10.70
C TYR A 328 -16.04 -0.25 -9.78
N GLY A 329 -15.81 -1.55 -9.47
CA GLY A 329 -16.32 -2.16 -8.25
C GLY A 329 -15.34 -1.88 -7.09
N LEU A 330 -15.64 -2.36 -5.89
CA LEU A 330 -14.66 -2.38 -4.82
C LEU A 330 -13.44 -3.21 -5.22
N LEU A 331 -13.69 -4.33 -5.88
CA LEU A 331 -12.69 -5.14 -6.59
C LEU A 331 -12.99 -5.10 -8.09
N SER A 332 -12.01 -4.70 -8.88
CA SER A 332 -12.12 -4.63 -10.34
C SER A 332 -11.12 -5.56 -11.02
N ILE A 333 -11.58 -6.31 -12.00
CA ILE A 333 -10.77 -7.28 -12.75
C ILE A 333 -10.89 -6.97 -14.23
N ASN A 334 -9.77 -6.61 -14.83
CA ASN A 334 -9.61 -6.44 -16.28
C ASN A 334 -8.75 -7.57 -16.89
N GLY A 335 -8.12 -8.37 -16.04
CA GLY A 335 -7.26 -9.48 -16.43
C GLY A 335 -8.01 -10.82 -16.57
N SER A 336 -7.25 -11.90 -16.79
CA SER A 336 -7.79 -13.22 -17.12
C SER A 336 -7.36 -14.30 -16.11
N ASN A 337 -8.19 -15.34 -15.97
CA ASN A 337 -7.90 -16.52 -15.15
C ASN A 337 -7.61 -16.20 -13.67
N ASN A 338 -8.15 -15.12 -13.15
CA ASN A 338 -8.02 -14.75 -11.76
C ASN A 338 -9.13 -15.40 -10.92
N SER A 339 -8.86 -15.65 -9.66
CA SER A 339 -9.80 -16.25 -8.72
C SER A 339 -10.11 -15.27 -7.57
N VAL A 340 -11.39 -15.08 -7.27
CA VAL A 340 -11.91 -14.25 -6.17
C VAL A 340 -12.74 -15.12 -5.26
N ILE A 341 -12.20 -15.47 -4.10
CA ILE A 341 -12.79 -16.52 -3.27
C ILE A 341 -12.84 -16.13 -1.79
N GLY A 342 -14.02 -16.22 -1.19
CA GLY A 342 -14.18 -16.17 0.26
C GLY A 342 -13.83 -14.81 0.89
N ASN A 343 -13.96 -13.73 0.14
CA ASN A 343 -13.77 -12.38 0.68
C ASN A 343 -15.03 -11.90 1.40
N HIS A 344 -14.85 -11.00 2.35
CA HIS A 344 -15.93 -10.27 2.99
C HIS A 344 -15.93 -8.82 2.51
N PHE A 345 -17.06 -8.36 1.99
CA PHE A 345 -17.27 -7.00 1.53
C PHE A 345 -18.30 -6.31 2.43
N SER A 346 -17.90 -5.18 3.00
CA SER A 346 -18.79 -4.29 3.76
C SER A 346 -18.93 -2.98 2.98
N GLU A 347 -20.09 -2.77 2.39
CA GLU A 347 -20.44 -1.55 1.66
C GLU A 347 -21.39 -0.72 2.54
N ILE A 348 -20.80 0.20 3.29
CA ILE A 348 -21.53 1.02 4.28
C ILE A 348 -21.50 2.46 3.81
N VAL A 349 -22.58 2.93 3.20
CA VAL A 349 -22.65 4.24 2.55
C VAL A 349 -23.93 4.99 2.86
N ASP A 350 -23.87 6.31 2.80
CA ASP A 350 -25.04 7.15 2.71
C ASP A 350 -25.51 7.22 1.25
N ALA A 351 -26.60 6.55 0.94
CA ALA A 351 -27.15 6.53 -0.41
C ALA A 351 -27.77 7.88 -0.82
N SER A 352 -28.01 8.79 0.13
CA SER A 352 -28.74 10.06 -0.15
C SER A 352 -27.84 11.17 -0.68
N GLY A 353 -26.54 11.12 -0.47
CA GLY A 353 -25.66 12.28 -0.61
C GLY A 353 -24.64 12.26 -1.75
N VAL A 354 -24.23 11.11 -2.26
CA VAL A 354 -22.97 11.03 -3.04
C VAL A 354 -23.11 10.33 -4.40
N ARG A 355 -24.23 9.70 -4.70
CA ARG A 355 -24.39 8.94 -5.93
C ARG A 355 -25.27 9.63 -6.95
N PRO A 356 -24.91 9.54 -8.25
CA PRO A 356 -25.88 9.86 -9.31
C PRO A 356 -27.15 9.05 -9.05
N SER A 357 -28.29 9.72 -9.05
CA SER A 357 -29.58 9.13 -8.68
C SER A 357 -29.84 7.84 -9.47
N GLY A 358 -29.86 6.72 -8.78
CA GLY A 358 -30.23 5.41 -9.32
C GLY A 358 -29.12 4.42 -9.61
N ALA A 359 -27.84 4.79 -9.46
CA ALA A 359 -26.74 3.83 -9.63
C ALA A 359 -26.60 2.95 -8.39
N ARG A 360 -26.64 1.64 -8.57
CA ARG A 360 -26.32 0.67 -7.51
C ARG A 360 -24.81 0.56 -7.36
N PRO A 361 -24.27 0.49 -6.11
CA PRO A 361 -22.88 0.15 -5.90
C PRO A 361 -22.56 -1.20 -6.53
N VAL A 362 -21.37 -1.28 -7.09
CA VAL A 362 -20.82 -2.53 -7.61
C VAL A 362 -19.75 -3.03 -6.66
N ILE A 363 -19.85 -4.27 -6.24
CA ILE A 363 -18.88 -4.89 -5.31
C ILE A 363 -17.72 -5.50 -6.10
N ILE A 364 -18.01 -6.45 -6.99
CA ILE A 364 -17.01 -7.06 -7.87
C ILE A 364 -17.36 -6.73 -9.30
N ARG A 365 -16.43 -6.17 -10.05
CA ARG A 365 -16.61 -5.86 -11.46
C ARG A 365 -15.58 -6.57 -12.32
N LEU A 366 -16.06 -7.32 -13.32
CA LEU A 366 -15.23 -7.90 -14.36
C LEU A 366 -15.43 -7.06 -15.63
N THR A 367 -14.43 -6.27 -15.99
CA THR A 367 -14.52 -5.31 -17.10
C THR A 367 -14.16 -5.94 -18.42
N GLU A 368 -13.06 -6.68 -18.46
CA GLU A 368 -12.52 -7.38 -19.64
C GLU A 368 -11.97 -8.75 -19.23
N GLY A 369 -11.19 -9.37 -20.12
CA GLY A 369 -10.54 -10.62 -19.85
C GLY A 369 -11.45 -11.83 -19.89
N ALA A 370 -10.91 -12.99 -19.51
CA ALA A 370 -11.62 -14.24 -19.62
C ALA A 370 -11.25 -15.26 -18.56
N GLY A 371 -12.16 -16.18 -18.29
CA GLY A 371 -11.86 -17.36 -17.46
C GLY A 371 -11.67 -17.07 -15.97
N ASN A 372 -12.18 -15.93 -15.49
CA ASN A 372 -12.11 -15.60 -14.07
C ASN A 372 -13.12 -16.42 -13.27
N PHE A 373 -12.77 -16.73 -12.03
CA PHE A 373 -13.59 -17.50 -11.11
C PHE A 373 -13.95 -16.68 -9.88
N VAL A 374 -15.25 -16.52 -9.60
CA VAL A 374 -15.77 -15.77 -8.45
C VAL A 374 -16.65 -16.69 -7.63
N SER A 375 -16.35 -16.87 -6.34
CA SER A 375 -17.09 -17.81 -5.50
C SER A 375 -17.03 -17.48 -4.01
N ASN A 376 -18.13 -17.77 -3.31
CA ASN A 376 -18.22 -17.75 -1.85
C ASN A 376 -17.84 -16.41 -1.21
N ASN A 377 -18.05 -15.30 -1.89
CA ASN A 377 -17.85 -13.98 -1.31
C ASN A 377 -19.10 -13.56 -0.54
N ASN A 378 -18.90 -12.98 0.63
CA ASN A 378 -19.97 -12.45 1.46
C ASN A 378 -20.05 -10.93 1.31
N VAL A 379 -21.25 -10.42 1.10
CA VAL A 379 -21.49 -8.99 0.95
C VAL A 379 -22.49 -8.52 2.01
N VAL A 380 -22.09 -7.53 2.79
CA VAL A 380 -22.95 -6.77 3.69
C VAL A 380 -23.09 -5.37 3.13
N ALA A 381 -24.29 -4.95 2.79
CA ALA A 381 -24.54 -3.64 2.23
C ALA A 381 -25.59 -2.90 3.05
N LEU A 382 -25.23 -1.74 3.57
CA LEU A 382 -26.04 -0.94 4.47
C LEU A 382 -26.11 0.50 4.00
N ASP A 383 -27.33 1.06 3.99
CA ASP A 383 -27.57 2.49 3.81
C ASP A 383 -27.59 3.16 5.18
N ILE A 384 -26.55 3.91 5.49
CA ILE A 384 -26.44 4.67 6.72
C ILE A 384 -26.85 6.10 6.44
N ARG A 385 -28.04 6.49 6.90
CA ARG A 385 -28.47 7.89 6.90
C ARG A 385 -27.98 8.53 8.18
N SER A 386 -26.87 9.24 8.11
CA SER A 386 -26.38 9.95 9.29
C SER A 386 -27.13 11.25 9.46
N GLU A 387 -27.73 11.44 10.63
CA GLU A 387 -28.32 12.72 11.05
C GLU A 387 -27.28 13.72 11.59
N SER A 388 -26.00 13.35 11.68
CA SER A 388 -24.96 14.21 12.26
C SER A 388 -23.68 14.21 11.45
N SER A 389 -23.21 15.41 11.14
CA SER A 389 -21.97 15.71 10.39
C SER A 389 -20.68 15.57 11.23
N ASP A 390 -20.72 15.10 12.46
CA ASP A 390 -19.63 15.28 13.44
C ASP A 390 -18.88 14.01 13.81
N SER A 391 -18.90 12.96 13.04
CA SER A 391 -18.25 11.74 13.49
C SER A 391 -17.05 11.30 12.69
N CYS A 392 -15.96 11.32 13.34
CA CYS A 392 -14.80 10.52 13.00
C CYS A 392 -15.03 9.04 13.35
N PHE A 393 -14.91 8.18 12.33
CA PHE A 393 -14.56 6.74 12.48
C PHE A 393 -15.53 5.75 13.15
N SER A 394 -15.42 4.50 12.73
CA SER A 394 -15.89 3.19 13.22
C SER A 394 -16.88 3.11 14.40
N ALA A 395 -16.75 3.95 15.43
CA ALA A 395 -17.63 3.90 16.61
C ALA A 395 -19.10 4.20 16.30
N GLN A 396 -19.41 4.98 15.25
CA GLN A 396 -20.79 5.25 14.85
C GLN A 396 -21.36 4.14 13.98
N VAL A 397 -20.53 3.57 13.11
CA VAL A 397 -20.92 2.39 12.33
C VAL A 397 -21.24 1.25 13.27
N ASP A 398 -20.40 1.03 14.28
CA ASP A 398 -20.64 0.02 15.31
C ASP A 398 -21.93 0.31 16.10
N ALA A 399 -22.23 1.55 16.39
CA ALA A 399 -23.46 1.95 17.07
C ALA A 399 -24.70 1.73 16.18
N LEU A 400 -24.63 2.05 14.89
CA LEU A 400 -25.71 1.83 13.92
C LEU A 400 -25.96 0.35 13.68
N LEU A 401 -24.93 -0.46 13.56
CA LEU A 401 -25.05 -1.91 13.43
C LEU A 401 -25.68 -2.56 14.67
N THR A 402 -25.41 -2.01 15.87
CA THR A 402 -25.97 -2.51 17.13
C THR A 402 -27.38 -2.01 17.41
N THR A 403 -27.78 -0.86 16.89
CA THR A 403 -29.12 -0.28 17.13
C THR A 403 -30.18 -0.70 16.12
N GLY A 404 -29.81 -1.38 15.04
CA GLY A 404 -30.74 -1.89 14.05
C GLY A 404 -31.46 -0.83 13.22
N THR A 405 -30.89 0.38 13.12
CA THR A 405 -31.48 1.51 12.38
C THR A 405 -30.98 1.61 10.92
N SER A 406 -30.23 0.64 10.45
CA SER A 406 -29.74 0.58 9.06
C SER A 406 -30.73 -0.15 8.15
N ASP A 407 -31.07 0.47 7.03
CA ASP A 407 -31.78 -0.19 5.95
C ASP A 407 -30.80 -0.97 5.06
N GLY A 408 -31.25 -2.10 4.53
CA GLY A 408 -30.47 -2.86 3.56
C GLY A 408 -30.26 -2.03 2.28
N LEU A 409 -29.04 -1.95 1.81
CA LEU A 409 -28.68 -1.28 0.57
C LEU A 409 -28.68 -2.28 -0.59
N ALA A 410 -29.42 -1.98 -1.63
CA ALA A 410 -29.39 -2.78 -2.86
C ALA A 410 -28.09 -2.53 -3.62
N VAL A 411 -27.28 -3.57 -3.77
CA VAL A 411 -26.01 -3.53 -4.50
C VAL A 411 -25.98 -4.53 -5.64
N THR A 412 -25.09 -4.32 -6.60
CA THR A 412 -24.71 -5.34 -7.58
C THR A 412 -23.51 -6.11 -7.04
N ALA A 413 -23.73 -7.33 -6.58
CA ALA A 413 -22.65 -8.14 -6.01
C ALA A 413 -21.56 -8.45 -7.04
N VAL A 414 -21.97 -8.81 -8.26
CA VAL A 414 -21.05 -9.05 -9.38
C VAL A 414 -21.62 -8.42 -10.65
N LEU A 415 -20.87 -7.52 -11.26
CA LEU A 415 -21.13 -6.95 -12.57
C LEU A 415 -20.12 -7.51 -13.58
N VAL A 416 -20.62 -8.11 -14.65
CA VAL A 416 -19.78 -8.60 -15.74
C VAL A 416 -20.08 -7.81 -16.99
N ASP A 417 -19.11 -7.05 -17.46
CA ASP A 417 -19.23 -6.28 -18.70
C ASP A 417 -19.13 -7.20 -19.94
N SER A 418 -19.65 -6.75 -21.07
CA SER A 418 -19.77 -7.57 -22.28
C SER A 418 -18.42 -8.04 -22.88
N ALA A 419 -17.33 -7.33 -22.56
CA ALA A 419 -15.97 -7.70 -22.98
C ALA A 419 -15.36 -8.82 -22.11
N SER A 420 -15.93 -9.09 -20.94
CA SER A 420 -15.47 -10.15 -20.05
C SER A 420 -16.23 -11.45 -20.29
N VAL A 421 -15.54 -12.51 -20.69
CA VAL A 421 -16.17 -13.73 -21.19
C VAL A 421 -15.63 -15.01 -20.53
N ARG A 422 -16.42 -16.09 -20.60
CA ARG A 422 -16.07 -17.41 -20.08
C ARG A 422 -15.73 -17.44 -18.60
N ASN A 423 -16.26 -16.52 -17.83
CA ASN A 423 -16.09 -16.50 -16.39
C ASN A 423 -17.06 -17.49 -15.73
N THR A 424 -16.69 -17.96 -14.55
CA THR A 424 -17.54 -18.80 -13.70
C THR A 424 -17.85 -18.06 -12.42
N ILE A 425 -19.13 -17.86 -12.14
CA ILE A 425 -19.59 -17.16 -10.95
C ILE A 425 -20.47 -18.11 -10.14
N LEU A 426 -20.00 -18.44 -8.95
CA LEU A 426 -20.72 -19.27 -7.97
C LEU A 426 -20.90 -18.42 -6.73
N ASP A 427 -22.07 -17.82 -6.57
CA ASP A 427 -22.34 -16.97 -5.43
C ASP A 427 -23.12 -17.72 -4.34
N SER A 428 -22.76 -17.48 -3.10
CA SER A 428 -23.48 -17.94 -1.92
C SER A 428 -24.45 -16.91 -1.34
N GLY A 429 -24.51 -15.75 -1.94
CA GLY A 429 -25.25 -14.52 -1.72
C GLY A 429 -26.27 -14.36 -0.58
N ASN A 430 -26.45 -13.12 -0.20
CA ASN A 430 -27.50 -12.63 0.70
C ASN A 430 -28.67 -12.04 -0.12
N ASP A 431 -29.84 -11.91 0.50
CA ASP A 431 -31.12 -11.59 -0.14
C ASP A 431 -31.19 -10.27 -0.93
N ALA A 432 -30.23 -9.36 -0.77
CA ALA A 432 -30.21 -8.06 -1.45
C ALA A 432 -29.19 -7.98 -2.61
N GLN A 433 -28.60 -9.09 -3.00
CA GLN A 433 -27.53 -9.09 -3.98
C GLN A 433 -28.01 -9.44 -5.38
N VAL A 434 -27.49 -8.73 -6.37
CA VAL A 434 -27.79 -8.94 -7.77
C VAL A 434 -26.52 -9.34 -8.51
N ILE A 435 -26.62 -10.34 -9.37
CA ILE A 435 -25.60 -10.64 -10.36
C ILE A 435 -26.08 -10.11 -11.70
N ALA A 436 -25.40 -9.12 -12.24
CA ALA A 436 -25.66 -8.56 -13.56
C ALA A 436 -24.62 -9.11 -14.55
N ASP A 437 -25.06 -9.99 -15.44
CA ASP A 437 -24.24 -10.56 -16.50
C ASP A 437 -24.63 -9.96 -17.86
N ARG A 438 -23.68 -9.28 -18.49
CA ARG A 438 -23.84 -8.68 -19.83
C ARG A 438 -23.16 -9.49 -20.92
N GLY A 439 -22.48 -10.57 -20.57
CA GLY A 439 -21.71 -11.42 -21.46
C GLY A 439 -22.14 -12.89 -21.46
N ALA A 440 -21.35 -13.74 -22.10
CA ALA A 440 -21.56 -15.18 -22.14
C ALA A 440 -20.75 -15.88 -21.03
N ASN A 441 -21.34 -16.02 -19.84
CA ASN A 441 -20.69 -16.57 -18.67
C ASN A 441 -21.49 -17.75 -18.09
N ALA A 442 -20.80 -18.58 -17.30
CA ALA A 442 -21.43 -19.62 -16.50
C ALA A 442 -21.75 -19.05 -15.12
N VAL A 443 -23.01 -18.64 -14.92
CA VAL A 443 -23.48 -18.12 -13.64
C VAL A 443 -24.31 -19.19 -12.94
N ARG A 444 -23.96 -19.49 -11.69
CA ARG A 444 -24.74 -20.35 -10.80
C ARG A 444 -25.04 -19.59 -9.53
N ALA A 445 -26.28 -19.24 -9.35
CA ALA A 445 -26.74 -18.58 -8.15
C ALA A 445 -27.45 -19.53 -7.21
N THR A 446 -27.43 -19.24 -5.94
CA THR A 446 -28.35 -19.83 -4.98
C THR A 446 -29.75 -19.27 -5.18
N PRO A 447 -30.82 -19.94 -4.73
CA PRO A 447 -32.22 -19.50 -4.98
C PRO A 447 -32.59 -18.11 -4.41
N THR A 448 -31.71 -17.51 -3.63
CA THR A 448 -31.91 -16.23 -2.95
C THR A 448 -31.35 -15.03 -3.70
N ILE A 449 -30.82 -15.20 -4.93
CA ILE A 449 -30.21 -14.13 -5.70
C ILE A 449 -31.09 -13.77 -6.88
N ASP A 450 -31.44 -12.49 -6.99
CA ASP A 450 -32.10 -11.95 -8.14
C ASP A 450 -31.12 -11.70 -9.29
N PHE A 451 -31.47 -12.17 -10.49
CA PHE A 451 -30.72 -11.91 -11.71
C PHE A 451 -31.28 -10.72 -12.46
N GLU A 452 -30.48 -9.71 -12.68
CA GLU A 452 -30.78 -8.72 -13.73
C GLU A 452 -29.93 -9.04 -14.97
N ALA A 453 -30.56 -9.64 -15.96
CA ALA A 453 -29.97 -9.74 -17.29
C ALA A 453 -30.24 -8.45 -18.06
N THR A 454 -29.21 -7.65 -18.24
CA THR A 454 -29.25 -6.47 -19.12
C THR A 454 -28.78 -6.89 -20.51
N GLY A 455 -29.62 -7.56 -21.27
CA GLY A 455 -29.29 -8.12 -22.58
C GLY A 455 -30.03 -9.44 -22.83
N THR A 456 -29.84 -10.08 -23.96
CA THR A 456 -30.48 -11.38 -24.28
C THR A 456 -30.22 -12.38 -23.15
N ALA A 457 -31.30 -12.93 -22.60
CA ALA A 457 -31.31 -13.84 -21.48
C ALA A 457 -30.19 -14.91 -21.58
N PRO A 458 -29.39 -15.11 -20.54
CA PRO A 458 -28.47 -16.21 -20.52
C PRO A 458 -29.25 -17.52 -20.60
N THR A 459 -28.91 -18.37 -21.55
CA THR A 459 -29.45 -19.73 -21.56
C THR A 459 -28.92 -20.45 -20.34
N SER A 460 -29.73 -20.53 -19.28
CA SER A 460 -29.45 -21.34 -18.11
C SER A 460 -29.40 -22.82 -18.52
N GLN A 461 -28.25 -23.32 -18.91
CA GLN A 461 -28.04 -24.75 -18.91
C GLN A 461 -27.85 -25.19 -17.46
N ALA A 462 -28.95 -25.64 -16.85
CA ALA A 462 -28.86 -26.43 -15.65
C ALA A 462 -28.13 -27.74 -16.00
N ALA A 463 -26.81 -27.75 -15.82
CA ALA A 463 -26.05 -28.97 -15.87
C ALA A 463 -26.41 -29.81 -14.64
N GLY A 464 -27.27 -30.81 -14.83
CA GLY A 464 -27.58 -31.79 -13.81
C GLY A 464 -26.28 -32.46 -13.36
N ILE A 465 -26.05 -32.49 -12.09
CA ILE A 465 -25.02 -33.30 -11.46
C ILE A 465 -25.47 -34.72 -11.55
N PRO A 466 -24.75 -35.67 -12.22
CA PRO A 466 -25.06 -37.09 -12.09
C PRO A 466 -24.79 -37.52 -10.65
N ARG A 467 -25.72 -38.25 -10.09
CA ARG A 467 -25.61 -38.88 -8.77
C ARG A 467 -24.56 -39.97 -8.79
#